data_ba079f26eb71badc959685b832072ffd
#
_entry.id   ba079f26eb71badc959685b832072ffd
#
_cell.length_a   1.000
_cell.length_b   1.000
_cell.length_c   1.000
_cell.angle_alpha   90.00
_cell.angle_beta   90.00
_cell.angle_gamma   90.00
#
_symmetry.space_group_name_H-M   'P 1'
#
loop_
_entity.id
_entity.type
_entity.pdbx_description
1 polymer ?
#
loop_
_entity_poly.entity_id
_entity_poly.type
_entity_poly.pdbx_seq_one_letter_code
_entity_poly.pdbx_strand_id
1 'polypeptide(L)'
;MAEPTQPIGTGIVVAAIAPLLQEPRIASQQISQRLAGARVEILEEIGDWVRVCGEDGYEGWTHHGYLTRDASARPPERLSLGCIVKGADGMVRPLPLGARVADDLTIVDGEAITEAERARRFPARVEAICDSAVRLFEGTSYQWGGLTPWGSDCSGFVQSIFSLHGVGLPRDAWQQSLLGRSAGRDILALGLADLLFFSDRDDRWITHVGLSLGTRRMAHVALGRGGYALEQLDEPNDPYVRKLRERFLFGRRVPLVGRD
;
A
#
# COMPACT_ATOMS: atom_id res chain seq x y z
N MET A 1 -19.11 -12.60 -16.53
CA MET A 1 -18.60 -11.51 -15.68
C MET A 1 -19.82 -11.00 -14.91
N ALA A 2 -19.74 -10.92 -13.58
CA ALA A 2 -20.83 -10.30 -12.81
C ALA A 2 -20.90 -8.81 -13.19
N GLU A 3 -22.12 -8.26 -13.32
CA GLU A 3 -22.29 -6.83 -13.52
C GLU A 3 -21.66 -6.07 -12.33
N PRO A 4 -21.00 -4.93 -12.58
CA PRO A 4 -20.44 -4.14 -11.48
C PRO A 4 -21.59 -3.73 -10.54
N THR A 5 -21.45 -4.04 -9.26
CA THR A 5 -22.41 -3.66 -8.22
C THR A 5 -22.49 -2.14 -8.18
N GLN A 6 -23.66 -1.56 -8.43
CA GLN A 6 -23.83 -0.10 -8.32
C GLN A 6 -23.70 0.32 -6.85
N PRO A 7 -22.92 1.38 -6.57
CA PRO A 7 -22.80 1.90 -5.21
C PRO A 7 -24.15 2.38 -4.67
N ILE A 8 -24.46 2.00 -3.43
CA ILE A 8 -25.64 2.47 -2.69
C ILE A 8 -25.38 3.76 -1.90
N GLY A 9 -24.12 4.20 -1.84
CA GLY A 9 -23.71 5.41 -1.14
C GLY A 9 -22.21 5.62 -1.19
N THR A 10 -21.75 6.65 -0.50
CA THR A 10 -20.34 6.97 -0.31
C THR A 10 -20.03 7.24 1.16
N GLY A 11 -18.78 7.05 1.55
CA GLY A 11 -18.29 7.36 2.89
C GLY A 11 -16.87 7.90 2.87
N ILE A 12 -16.47 8.53 3.96
CA ILE A 12 -15.09 8.94 4.22
C ILE A 12 -14.62 8.25 5.49
N VAL A 13 -13.42 7.70 5.47
CA VAL A 13 -12.80 7.05 6.62
C VAL A 13 -12.44 8.11 7.67
N VAL A 14 -12.95 7.94 8.90
CA VAL A 14 -12.67 8.85 10.03
C VAL A 14 -11.61 8.32 10.99
N ALA A 15 -11.43 7.00 11.07
CA ALA A 15 -10.37 6.38 11.86
C ALA A 15 -9.01 6.52 11.19
N ALA A 16 -7.92 6.51 11.96
CA ALA A 16 -6.57 6.53 11.39
C ALA A 16 -6.36 5.41 10.38
N ILE A 17 -6.88 4.20 10.70
CA ILE A 17 -6.91 3.01 9.86
C ILE A 17 -8.27 2.32 10.03
N ALA A 18 -8.96 2.04 8.94
CA ALA A 18 -10.13 1.16 8.87
C ALA A 18 -9.70 -0.18 8.23
N PRO A 19 -9.75 -1.32 8.94
CA PRO A 19 -9.44 -2.61 8.36
C PRO A 19 -10.50 -3.00 7.33
N LEU A 20 -10.06 -3.57 6.22
CA LEU A 20 -10.93 -4.27 5.28
C LEU A 20 -10.83 -5.77 5.53
N LEU A 21 -11.96 -6.38 5.80
CA LEU A 21 -12.09 -7.80 6.10
C LEU A 21 -12.71 -8.56 4.92
N GLN A 22 -12.40 -9.83 4.83
CA GLN A 22 -12.94 -10.70 3.79
C GLN A 22 -14.45 -10.95 3.95
N GLU A 23 -14.94 -11.01 5.20
CA GLU A 23 -16.34 -11.27 5.56
C GLU A 23 -16.82 -10.25 6.60
N PRO A 24 -18.16 -9.99 6.69
CA PRO A 24 -18.75 -9.01 7.61
C PRO A 24 -18.78 -9.53 9.07
N ARG A 25 -17.63 -9.83 9.65
CA ARG A 25 -17.48 -10.28 11.04
C ARG A 25 -16.07 -9.98 11.58
N ILE A 26 -15.98 -9.70 12.88
CA ILE A 26 -14.74 -9.29 13.54
C ILE A 26 -13.62 -10.34 13.47
N ALA A 27 -13.97 -11.61 13.46
CA ALA A 27 -13.01 -12.72 13.39
C ALA A 27 -12.59 -13.08 11.96
N SER A 28 -12.97 -12.28 10.95
CA SER A 28 -12.58 -12.50 9.57
C SER A 28 -11.15 -12.03 9.32
N GLN A 29 -10.53 -12.59 8.28
CA GLN A 29 -9.20 -12.19 7.85
C GLN A 29 -9.21 -10.75 7.34
N GLN A 30 -8.25 -9.94 7.82
CA GLN A 30 -7.95 -8.66 7.20
C GLN A 30 -7.33 -8.90 5.83
N ILE A 31 -7.83 -8.25 4.79
CA ILE A 31 -7.31 -8.35 3.42
C ILE A 31 -6.67 -7.05 2.94
N SER A 32 -7.07 -5.91 3.54
CA SER A 32 -6.49 -4.60 3.24
C SER A 32 -6.83 -3.60 4.36
N GLN A 33 -6.56 -2.33 4.10
CA GLN A 33 -6.87 -1.20 4.97
C GLN A 33 -7.38 -0.02 4.14
N ARG A 34 -8.12 0.90 4.77
CA ARG A 34 -8.36 2.25 4.29
C ARG A 34 -7.88 3.24 5.34
N LEU A 35 -7.24 4.30 4.91
CA LEU A 35 -6.63 5.27 5.81
C LEU A 35 -7.56 6.48 6.01
N ALA A 36 -7.37 7.22 7.09
CA ALA A 36 -8.13 8.42 7.37
C ALA A 36 -8.24 9.33 6.15
N GLY A 37 -9.44 9.87 5.93
CA GLY A 37 -9.77 10.75 4.81
C GLY A 37 -9.94 10.06 3.46
N ALA A 38 -9.71 8.75 3.35
CA ALA A 38 -9.98 8.03 2.12
C ALA A 38 -11.48 8.00 1.83
N ARG A 39 -11.86 8.32 0.58
CA ARG A 39 -13.22 8.16 0.08
C ARG A 39 -13.43 6.71 -0.33
N VAL A 40 -14.60 6.17 -0.01
CA VAL A 40 -15.03 4.84 -0.41
C VAL A 40 -16.44 4.88 -0.98
N GLU A 41 -16.71 4.01 -1.93
CA GLU A 41 -18.05 3.67 -2.38
C GLU A 41 -18.61 2.57 -1.48
N ILE A 42 -19.86 2.68 -1.06
CA ILE A 42 -20.57 1.66 -0.28
C ILE A 42 -21.38 0.81 -1.26
N LEU A 43 -21.08 -0.48 -1.30
CA LEU A 43 -21.68 -1.42 -2.25
C LEU A 43 -22.80 -2.25 -1.62
N GLU A 44 -22.71 -2.54 -0.30
CA GLU A 44 -23.62 -3.43 0.41
C GLU A 44 -23.56 -3.17 1.92
N GLU A 45 -24.65 -3.47 2.62
CA GLU A 45 -24.77 -3.37 4.09
C GLU A 45 -25.36 -4.62 4.68
N ILE A 46 -24.73 -5.15 5.72
CA ILE A 46 -25.21 -6.28 6.51
C ILE A 46 -25.03 -5.95 8.00
N GLY A 47 -26.13 -5.61 8.71
CA GLY A 47 -26.05 -5.15 10.09
C GLY A 47 -25.14 -3.93 10.24
N ASP A 48 -24.12 -4.04 11.09
CA ASP A 48 -23.15 -2.96 11.33
C ASP A 48 -21.97 -2.95 10.34
N TRP A 49 -21.99 -3.83 9.34
CA TRP A 49 -20.93 -3.99 8.36
C TRP A 49 -21.31 -3.41 7.01
N VAL A 50 -20.33 -2.80 6.37
CA VAL A 50 -20.47 -2.26 5.02
C VAL A 50 -19.39 -2.84 4.12
N ARG A 51 -19.77 -3.30 2.93
CA ARG A 51 -18.81 -3.63 1.87
C ARG A 51 -18.49 -2.37 1.11
N VAL A 52 -17.22 -2.05 1.06
CA VAL A 52 -16.74 -0.81 0.43
C VAL A 52 -15.76 -1.11 -0.69
N CYS A 53 -15.72 -0.20 -1.68
CA CYS A 53 -14.74 -0.16 -2.75
C CYS A 53 -13.92 1.13 -2.63
N GLY A 54 -12.61 1.03 -2.67
CA GLY A 54 -11.71 2.18 -2.68
C GLY A 54 -11.37 2.66 -4.09
N GLU A 55 -10.61 3.76 -4.19
CA GLU A 55 -10.15 4.32 -5.46
C GLU A 55 -9.29 3.35 -6.28
N ASP A 56 -8.64 2.38 -5.63
CA ASP A 56 -7.86 1.32 -6.26
C ASP A 56 -8.71 0.15 -6.79
N GLY A 57 -10.04 0.24 -6.65
CA GLY A 57 -11.00 -0.80 -7.03
C GLY A 57 -11.00 -2.01 -6.10
N TYR A 58 -10.28 -1.96 -4.96
CA TYR A 58 -10.23 -3.08 -4.03
C TYR A 58 -11.42 -3.03 -3.07
N GLU A 59 -12.10 -4.17 -2.95
CA GLU A 59 -13.31 -4.32 -2.14
C GLU A 59 -13.02 -5.09 -0.85
N GLY A 60 -13.80 -4.79 0.19
CA GLY A 60 -13.77 -5.51 1.45
C GLY A 60 -14.80 -4.98 2.43
N TRP A 61 -15.00 -5.73 3.52
CA TRP A 61 -15.93 -5.37 4.57
C TRP A 61 -15.24 -4.54 5.66
N THR A 62 -15.90 -3.49 6.09
CA THR A 62 -15.49 -2.72 7.27
C THR A 62 -16.71 -2.41 8.15
N HIS A 63 -16.48 -2.11 9.42
CA HIS A 63 -17.56 -1.71 10.32
C HIS A 63 -17.96 -0.26 10.06
N HIS A 64 -19.25 0.07 10.08
CA HIS A 64 -19.74 1.42 9.78
C HIS A 64 -19.13 2.50 10.70
N GLY A 65 -18.77 2.15 11.95
CA GLY A 65 -18.12 3.05 12.89
C GLY A 65 -16.77 3.63 12.45
N TYR A 66 -16.15 3.08 11.39
CA TYR A 66 -14.92 3.64 10.79
C TYR A 66 -15.21 4.73 9.76
N LEU A 67 -16.48 4.95 9.39
CA LEU A 67 -16.87 5.83 8.29
C LEU A 67 -17.80 6.95 8.76
N THR A 68 -17.71 8.09 8.07
CA THR A 68 -18.81 9.07 8.05
C THR A 68 -19.49 9.03 6.68
N ARG A 69 -20.82 9.21 6.67
CA ARG A 69 -21.64 9.22 5.45
C ARG A 69 -22.11 10.63 5.07
N ASP A 70 -21.41 11.64 5.56
CA ASP A 70 -21.72 13.01 5.19
C ASP A 70 -21.43 13.19 3.69
N ALA A 71 -22.50 13.22 2.89
CA ALA A 71 -22.42 13.41 1.43
C ALA A 71 -21.83 14.78 1.04
N SER A 72 -21.80 15.76 1.97
CA SER A 72 -21.21 17.08 1.76
C SER A 72 -19.70 17.09 2.05
N ALA A 73 -19.19 16.08 2.75
CA ALA A 73 -17.78 16.01 3.11
C ALA A 73 -16.91 15.79 1.85
N ARG A 74 -15.98 16.72 1.65
CA ARG A 74 -14.95 16.57 0.62
C ARG A 74 -13.79 15.78 1.17
N PRO A 75 -13.17 14.87 0.37
CA PRO A 75 -11.94 14.24 0.77
C PRO A 75 -10.88 15.30 1.10
N PRO A 76 -10.19 15.15 2.23
CA PRO A 76 -9.12 16.08 2.60
C PRO A 76 -8.00 16.08 1.55
N GLU A 77 -7.41 17.27 1.31
CA GLU A 77 -6.39 17.44 0.26
C GLU A 77 -4.96 17.22 0.75
N ARG A 78 -4.69 17.32 2.07
CA ARG A 78 -3.36 17.18 2.62
C ARG A 78 -3.03 15.73 2.92
N LEU A 79 -1.88 15.25 2.42
CA LEU A 79 -1.36 13.89 2.63
C LEU A 79 -0.41 13.86 3.83
N SER A 80 -0.69 13.02 4.81
CA SER A 80 0.20 12.75 5.94
C SER A 80 1.47 12.03 5.49
N LEU A 81 2.61 12.52 5.93
CA LEU A 81 3.90 11.81 5.87
C LEU A 81 4.23 11.07 7.18
N GLY A 82 3.23 10.88 8.03
CA GLY A 82 3.33 10.51 9.42
C GLY A 82 3.21 11.79 10.27
N CYS A 83 2.04 12.02 10.86
CA CYS A 83 1.83 13.21 11.69
C CYS A 83 0.93 12.90 12.90
N ILE A 84 0.94 13.79 13.85
CA ILE A 84 0.02 13.81 14.99
C ILE A 84 -0.90 15.01 14.81
N VAL A 85 -2.19 14.77 14.86
CA VAL A 85 -3.21 15.81 14.69
C VAL A 85 -4.04 15.99 15.95
N LYS A 86 -4.58 17.20 16.15
CA LYS A 86 -5.49 17.56 17.23
C LYS A 86 -6.79 18.07 16.64
N GLY A 87 -7.93 17.51 17.07
CA GLY A 87 -9.26 17.96 16.74
C GLY A 87 -9.74 19.13 17.60
N ALA A 88 -10.87 19.75 17.23
CA ALA A 88 -11.52 20.83 17.99
C ALA A 88 -11.99 20.37 19.39
N ASP A 89 -12.25 19.08 19.56
CA ASP A 89 -12.57 18.41 20.82
C ASP A 89 -11.35 18.25 21.76
N GLY A 90 -10.16 18.66 21.30
CA GLY A 90 -8.90 18.51 22.02
C GLY A 90 -8.27 17.11 21.92
N MET A 91 -8.93 16.15 21.28
CA MET A 91 -8.38 14.80 21.08
C MET A 91 -7.16 14.82 20.15
N VAL A 92 -6.11 14.16 20.58
CA VAL A 92 -4.85 14.00 19.82
C VAL A 92 -4.76 12.59 19.29
N ARG A 93 -4.46 12.45 18.00
CA ARG A 93 -4.32 11.15 17.37
C ARG A 93 -3.21 11.13 16.32
N PRO A 94 -2.42 10.03 16.23
CA PRO A 94 -1.47 9.85 15.14
C PRO A 94 -2.19 9.46 13.85
N LEU A 95 -1.64 9.90 12.72
CA LEU A 95 -2.04 9.50 11.38
C LEU A 95 -0.84 8.90 10.65
N PRO A 96 -0.99 7.74 9.99
CA PRO A 96 0.10 7.10 9.27
C PRO A 96 0.45 7.83 7.98
N LEU A 97 1.58 7.46 7.39
CA LEU A 97 1.91 7.79 5.99
C LEU A 97 0.74 7.38 5.07
N GLY A 98 0.34 8.29 4.18
CA GLY A 98 -0.73 8.04 3.21
C GLY A 98 -2.13 8.40 3.69
N ALA A 99 -2.35 8.65 5.00
CA ALA A 99 -3.61 9.19 5.49
C ALA A 99 -3.83 10.64 4.98
N ARG A 100 -5.08 11.03 4.82
CA ARG A 100 -5.43 12.42 4.48
C ARG A 100 -5.87 13.18 5.72
N VAL A 101 -5.35 14.38 5.86
CA VAL A 101 -5.57 15.25 7.02
C VAL A 101 -6.69 16.23 6.71
N ALA A 102 -7.80 16.12 7.45
CA ALA A 102 -8.95 17.04 7.31
C ALA A 102 -8.57 18.47 7.70
N ASP A 103 -9.22 19.46 7.09
CA ASP A 103 -8.86 20.88 7.23
C ASP A 103 -9.15 21.45 8.62
N ASP A 104 -10.08 20.83 9.35
CA ASP A 104 -10.43 21.16 10.74
C ASP A 104 -9.43 20.59 11.77
N LEU A 105 -8.45 19.79 11.32
CA LEU A 105 -7.43 19.21 12.18
C LEU A 105 -6.16 20.07 12.19
N THR A 106 -5.65 20.34 13.39
CA THR A 106 -4.36 21.02 13.59
C THR A 106 -3.24 19.98 13.70
N ILE A 107 -2.20 20.12 12.88
CA ILE A 107 -0.98 19.29 13.00
C ILE A 107 -0.18 19.79 14.21
N VAL A 108 0.09 18.91 15.17
CA VAL A 108 0.86 19.22 16.38
C VAL A 108 2.27 18.63 16.34
N ASP A 109 2.50 17.61 15.50
CA ASP A 109 3.81 17.02 15.24
C ASP A 109 3.81 16.31 13.88
N GLY A 110 5.00 16.12 13.29
CA GLY A 110 5.13 15.53 11.97
C GLY A 110 4.68 16.44 10.84
N GLU A 111 4.30 15.88 9.70
CA GLU A 111 4.04 16.66 8.49
C GLU A 111 2.86 16.12 7.68
N ALA A 112 2.07 17.03 7.12
CA ALA A 112 1.16 16.74 6.01
C ALA A 112 1.35 17.77 4.90
N ILE A 113 1.36 17.30 3.67
CA ILE A 113 1.70 18.06 2.47
C ILE A 113 0.53 18.14 1.49
N THR A 114 0.48 19.19 0.71
CA THR A 114 -0.46 19.34 -0.40
C THR A 114 -0.09 18.41 -1.57
N GLU A 115 -1.02 18.20 -2.50
CA GLU A 115 -0.74 17.41 -3.71
C GLU A 115 0.38 18.03 -4.58
N ALA A 116 0.45 19.37 -4.65
CA ALA A 116 1.52 20.07 -5.37
C ALA A 116 2.90 19.83 -4.72
N GLU A 117 2.96 19.83 -3.38
CA GLU A 117 4.18 19.50 -2.65
C GLU A 117 4.55 18.02 -2.80
N ARG A 118 3.55 17.11 -2.76
CA ARG A 118 3.75 15.70 -3.02
C ARG A 118 4.41 15.48 -4.37
N ALA A 119 3.83 16.04 -5.44
CA ALA A 119 4.36 15.87 -6.80
C ALA A 119 5.80 16.41 -6.95
N ARG A 120 6.14 17.49 -6.25
CA ARG A 120 7.48 18.08 -6.24
C ARG A 120 8.48 17.24 -5.43
N ARG A 121 8.11 16.78 -4.22
CA ARG A 121 8.99 16.08 -3.29
C ARG A 121 9.11 14.60 -3.59
N PHE A 122 8.06 14.01 -4.15
CA PHE A 122 7.95 12.60 -4.49
C PHE A 122 7.57 12.43 -5.98
N PRO A 123 8.43 12.86 -6.90
CA PRO A 123 8.16 12.70 -8.32
C PRO A 123 8.13 11.23 -8.74
N ALA A 124 7.35 10.89 -9.78
CA ALA A 124 7.26 9.53 -10.33
C ALA A 124 8.53 9.14 -11.12
N ARG A 125 9.68 9.11 -10.42
CA ARG A 125 11.00 8.76 -10.96
C ARG A 125 11.59 7.59 -10.19
N VAL A 126 12.29 6.71 -10.89
CA VAL A 126 12.80 5.46 -10.32
C VAL A 126 13.71 5.67 -9.11
N GLU A 127 14.59 6.68 -9.16
CA GLU A 127 15.50 7.00 -8.07
C GLU A 127 14.72 7.46 -6.83
N ALA A 128 13.74 8.35 -7.01
CA ALA A 128 12.93 8.87 -5.91
C ALA A 128 12.06 7.77 -5.27
N ILE A 129 11.50 6.87 -6.09
CA ILE A 129 10.74 5.69 -5.61
C ILE A 129 11.65 4.79 -4.78
N CYS A 130 12.85 4.47 -5.26
CA CYS A 130 13.82 3.64 -4.54
C CYS A 130 14.28 4.30 -3.22
N ASP A 131 14.54 5.61 -3.23
CA ASP A 131 14.90 6.37 -2.02
C ASP A 131 13.80 6.32 -0.97
N SER A 132 12.54 6.46 -1.38
CA SER A 132 11.39 6.35 -0.48
C SER A 132 11.24 4.92 0.06
N ALA A 133 11.42 3.91 -0.79
CA ALA A 133 11.35 2.51 -0.39
C ALA A 133 12.42 2.13 0.66
N VAL A 134 13.61 2.74 0.59
CA VAL A 134 14.69 2.50 1.56
C VAL A 134 14.38 3.14 2.92
N ARG A 135 13.73 4.31 2.94
CA ARG A 135 13.65 5.13 4.17
C ARG A 135 12.32 5.03 4.92
N LEU A 136 11.20 4.92 4.19
CA LEU A 136 9.89 5.17 4.81
C LEU A 136 9.30 3.95 5.53
N PHE A 137 9.80 2.76 5.25
CA PHE A 137 9.30 1.51 5.86
C PHE A 137 10.35 0.80 6.73
N GLU A 138 11.50 1.45 6.98
CA GLU A 138 12.49 0.91 7.91
C GLU A 138 11.85 0.66 9.29
N GLY A 139 12.08 -0.54 9.87
CA GLY A 139 11.49 -0.94 11.14
C GLY A 139 10.03 -1.43 11.06
N THR A 140 9.39 -1.41 9.90
CA THR A 140 8.01 -1.89 9.73
C THR A 140 7.92 -3.40 9.98
N SER A 141 7.04 -3.82 10.87
CA SER A 141 6.71 -5.24 11.08
C SER A 141 5.80 -5.76 9.97
N TYR A 142 5.92 -7.07 9.69
CA TYR A 142 4.98 -7.72 8.77
C TYR A 142 3.57 -7.77 9.36
N GLN A 143 2.62 -7.24 8.64
CA GLN A 143 1.19 -7.33 8.97
C GLN A 143 0.40 -7.67 7.70
N TRP A 144 -0.25 -8.82 7.68
CA TRP A 144 -1.09 -9.22 6.57
C TRP A 144 -2.21 -8.20 6.33
N GLY A 145 -2.40 -7.77 5.09
CA GLY A 145 -3.39 -6.75 4.74
C GLY A 145 -2.97 -5.32 5.09
N GLY A 146 -1.77 -5.11 5.67
CA GLY A 146 -1.29 -3.79 6.07
C GLY A 146 -0.79 -2.95 4.89
N LEU A 147 -0.87 -1.61 5.03
CA LEU A 147 -0.50 -0.62 4.01
C LEU A 147 0.48 0.44 4.50
N THR A 148 0.82 0.46 5.80
CA THR A 148 1.50 1.62 6.39
C THR A 148 2.81 1.21 7.08
N PRO A 149 3.70 2.16 7.40
CA PRO A 149 4.87 1.89 8.23
C PRO A 149 4.56 1.35 9.64
N TRP A 150 3.30 1.42 10.10
CA TRP A 150 2.88 0.81 11.37
C TRP A 150 2.70 -0.70 11.27
N GLY A 151 2.53 -1.22 10.05
CA GLY A 151 2.43 -2.61 9.69
C GLY A 151 2.04 -2.74 8.23
N SER A 152 2.75 -3.60 7.51
CA SER A 152 2.53 -3.79 6.07
C SER A 152 2.77 -5.23 5.64
N ASP A 153 2.14 -5.63 4.53
CA ASP A 153 2.57 -6.81 3.78
C ASP A 153 3.39 -6.41 2.53
N CYS A 154 3.83 -7.38 1.77
CA CYS A 154 4.71 -7.17 0.62
C CYS A 154 4.09 -6.26 -0.45
N SER A 155 2.85 -6.52 -0.86
CA SER A 155 2.15 -5.76 -1.89
C SER A 155 1.63 -4.41 -1.37
N GLY A 156 1.26 -4.33 -0.08
CA GLY A 156 0.90 -3.09 0.59
C GLY A 156 2.07 -2.10 0.65
N PHE A 157 3.27 -2.57 0.97
CA PHE A 157 4.49 -1.78 0.90
C PHE A 157 4.71 -1.20 -0.51
N VAL A 158 4.69 -2.06 -1.53
CA VAL A 158 4.88 -1.63 -2.93
C VAL A 158 3.80 -0.64 -3.35
N GLN A 159 2.52 -0.94 -3.07
CA GLN A 159 1.40 -0.06 -3.39
C GLN A 159 1.56 1.32 -2.75
N SER A 160 1.89 1.37 -1.45
CA SER A 160 2.02 2.63 -0.70
C SER A 160 3.19 3.48 -1.19
N ILE A 161 4.34 2.87 -1.48
CA ILE A 161 5.48 3.59 -2.05
C ILE A 161 5.11 4.19 -3.41
N PHE A 162 4.54 3.43 -4.32
CA PHE A 162 4.15 3.94 -5.64
C PHE A 162 3.05 5.00 -5.55
N SER A 163 2.05 4.82 -4.69
CA SER A 163 0.98 5.80 -4.43
C SER A 163 1.54 7.14 -3.96
N LEU A 164 2.53 7.15 -3.05
CA LEU A 164 3.22 8.37 -2.62
C LEU A 164 3.84 9.14 -3.79
N HIS A 165 4.28 8.43 -4.82
CA HIS A 165 4.83 9.00 -6.05
C HIS A 165 3.76 9.28 -7.13
N GLY A 166 2.46 9.18 -6.81
CA GLY A 166 1.35 9.43 -7.72
C GLY A 166 1.13 8.31 -8.75
N VAL A 167 1.62 7.12 -8.48
CA VAL A 167 1.46 5.95 -9.35
C VAL A 167 0.54 4.93 -8.66
N GLY A 168 -0.67 4.75 -9.18
CA GLY A 168 -1.63 3.78 -8.68
C GLY A 168 -1.22 2.34 -9.03
N LEU A 169 -1.19 1.46 -8.04
CA LEU A 169 -1.03 0.02 -8.23
C LEU A 169 -2.22 -0.71 -7.58
N PRO A 170 -2.63 -1.88 -8.09
CA PRO A 170 -3.60 -2.71 -7.42
C PRO A 170 -3.05 -3.26 -6.09
N ARG A 171 -3.95 -3.72 -5.22
CA ARG A 171 -3.62 -4.13 -3.86
C ARG A 171 -2.80 -5.41 -3.79
N ASP A 172 -3.18 -6.43 -4.56
CA ASP A 172 -2.60 -7.75 -4.43
C ASP A 172 -1.38 -7.95 -5.32
N ALA A 173 -0.39 -8.69 -4.84
CA ALA A 173 0.84 -8.98 -5.58
C ALA A 173 0.56 -9.65 -6.95
N TRP A 174 -0.42 -10.55 -7.02
CA TRP A 174 -0.79 -11.20 -8.29
C TRP A 174 -1.36 -10.22 -9.30
N GLN A 175 -2.15 -9.22 -8.86
CA GLN A 175 -2.67 -8.16 -9.72
C GLN A 175 -1.55 -7.22 -10.18
N GLN A 176 -0.63 -6.86 -9.26
CA GLN A 176 0.57 -6.08 -9.59
C GLN A 176 1.44 -6.77 -10.63
N SER A 177 1.48 -8.11 -10.62
CA SER A 177 2.25 -8.91 -11.60
C SER A 177 1.71 -8.84 -13.04
N LEU A 178 0.48 -8.39 -13.22
CA LEU A 178 -0.14 -8.20 -14.54
C LEU A 178 0.16 -6.83 -15.16
N LEU A 179 0.71 -5.89 -14.37
CA LEU A 179 0.95 -4.52 -14.83
C LEU A 179 2.28 -4.37 -15.58
N GLY A 180 2.29 -3.35 -16.43
CA GLY A 180 3.49 -2.91 -17.11
C GLY A 180 4.05 -3.92 -18.09
N ARG A 181 5.36 -3.79 -18.39
CA ARG A 181 6.08 -4.65 -19.33
C ARG A 181 7.03 -5.61 -18.61
N SER A 182 7.45 -6.66 -19.28
CA SER A 182 8.45 -7.58 -18.75
C SER A 182 9.77 -6.85 -18.46
N ALA A 183 10.31 -7.05 -17.27
CA ALA A 183 11.67 -6.62 -16.90
C ALA A 183 12.69 -7.76 -16.99
N GLY A 184 12.22 -8.98 -17.30
CA GLY A 184 13.07 -10.15 -17.50
C GLY A 184 12.89 -11.23 -16.42
N ARG A 185 13.72 -12.28 -16.55
CA ARG A 185 13.72 -13.45 -15.65
C ARG A 185 15.08 -13.67 -14.97
N ASP A 186 16.00 -12.74 -15.11
CA ASP A 186 17.25 -12.73 -14.36
C ASP A 186 17.11 -11.78 -13.17
N ILE A 187 17.00 -12.33 -11.97
CA ILE A 187 16.81 -11.56 -10.73
C ILE A 187 17.95 -10.57 -10.48
N LEU A 188 19.17 -10.86 -11.00
CA LEU A 188 20.34 -10.03 -10.81
C LEU A 188 20.46 -8.88 -11.83
N ALA A 189 19.64 -8.92 -12.90
CA ALA A 189 19.67 -7.94 -13.99
C ALA A 189 18.55 -6.89 -13.89
N LEU A 190 17.69 -6.94 -12.87
CA LEU A 190 16.58 -6.00 -12.72
C LEU A 190 17.06 -4.59 -12.38
N GLY A 191 16.45 -3.60 -13.01
CA GLY A 191 16.75 -2.19 -12.82
C GLY A 191 16.03 -1.56 -11.63
N LEU A 192 16.31 -0.26 -11.41
CA LEU A 192 15.65 0.52 -10.36
C LEU A 192 14.13 0.49 -10.52
N ALA A 193 13.41 0.35 -9.42
CA ALA A 193 11.96 0.32 -9.32
C ALA A 193 11.27 -0.73 -10.21
N ASP A 194 11.99 -1.77 -10.69
CA ASP A 194 11.34 -2.97 -11.23
C ASP A 194 10.74 -3.78 -10.07
N LEU A 195 9.60 -4.41 -10.29
CA LEU A 195 8.96 -5.28 -9.31
C LEU A 195 9.40 -6.72 -9.52
N LEU A 196 9.78 -7.38 -8.43
CA LEU A 196 10.19 -8.78 -8.42
C LEU A 196 9.03 -9.65 -7.91
N PHE A 197 8.64 -10.68 -8.65
CA PHE A 197 7.54 -11.56 -8.28
C PHE A 197 8.05 -12.97 -7.98
N PHE A 198 7.52 -13.53 -6.88
CA PHE A 198 7.94 -14.81 -6.33
C PHE A 198 6.74 -15.72 -6.08
N SER A 199 6.99 -17.02 -6.07
CA SER A 199 6.03 -18.01 -5.62
C SER A 199 6.72 -19.08 -4.76
N ASP A 200 6.05 -19.46 -3.68
CA ASP A 200 6.41 -20.64 -2.88
C ASP A 200 5.45 -21.81 -3.11
N ARG A 201 4.63 -21.73 -4.17
CA ARG A 201 3.64 -22.74 -4.55
C ARG A 201 4.06 -23.50 -5.81
N ASP A 202 3.65 -24.75 -5.91
CA ASP A 202 3.92 -25.59 -7.07
C ASP A 202 3.19 -25.12 -8.34
N ASP A 203 1.99 -24.52 -8.18
CA ASP A 203 1.21 -23.91 -9.27
C ASP A 203 1.76 -22.56 -9.75
N ARG A 204 2.83 -22.06 -9.12
CA ARG A 204 3.50 -20.79 -9.42
C ARG A 204 2.58 -19.56 -9.29
N TRP A 205 1.50 -19.66 -8.51
CA TRP A 205 0.71 -18.50 -8.15
C TRP A 205 1.55 -17.49 -7.37
N ILE A 206 1.45 -16.21 -7.72
CA ILE A 206 2.24 -15.15 -7.07
C ILE A 206 1.85 -15.03 -5.60
N THR A 207 2.84 -15.21 -4.73
CA THR A 207 2.66 -15.13 -3.26
C THR A 207 3.46 -14.00 -2.63
N HIS A 208 4.43 -13.39 -3.36
CA HIS A 208 5.26 -12.34 -2.82
C HIS A 208 5.74 -11.38 -3.91
N VAL A 209 5.97 -10.14 -3.52
CA VAL A 209 6.54 -9.08 -4.36
C VAL A 209 7.61 -8.30 -3.59
N GLY A 210 8.65 -7.88 -4.30
CA GLY A 210 9.68 -6.96 -3.83
C GLY A 210 9.93 -5.85 -4.86
N LEU A 211 10.65 -4.82 -4.44
CA LEU A 211 11.02 -3.67 -5.26
C LEU A 211 12.53 -3.65 -5.46
N SER A 212 12.96 -3.68 -6.72
CA SER A 212 14.37 -3.61 -7.08
C SER A 212 14.95 -2.22 -6.81
N LEU A 213 16.08 -2.21 -6.13
CA LEU A 213 16.88 -1.01 -5.89
C LEU A 213 18.05 -0.89 -6.90
N GLY A 214 18.03 -1.73 -7.96
CA GLY A 214 19.18 -1.89 -8.83
C GLY A 214 20.36 -2.55 -8.11
N THR A 215 21.50 -2.67 -8.78
CA THR A 215 22.76 -3.19 -8.20
C THR A 215 22.58 -4.48 -7.38
N ARG A 216 21.67 -5.36 -7.83
CA ARG A 216 21.33 -6.65 -7.18
C ARG A 216 20.76 -6.52 -5.78
N ARG A 217 20.14 -5.38 -5.47
CA ARG A 217 19.48 -5.12 -4.19
C ARG A 217 17.97 -5.07 -4.34
N MET A 218 17.27 -5.45 -3.29
CA MET A 218 15.81 -5.42 -3.22
C MET A 218 15.34 -4.92 -1.86
N ALA A 219 14.27 -4.12 -1.84
CA ALA A 219 13.50 -3.80 -0.64
C ALA A 219 12.17 -4.59 -0.65
N HIS A 220 11.78 -5.11 0.48
CA HIS A 220 10.48 -5.76 0.64
C HIS A 220 10.02 -5.77 2.11
N VAL A 221 8.75 -6.09 2.33
CA VAL A 221 8.22 -6.45 3.65
C VAL A 221 7.84 -7.92 3.60
N ALA A 222 8.51 -8.75 4.39
CA ALA A 222 8.41 -10.21 4.30
C ALA A 222 8.19 -10.87 5.65
N LEU A 223 7.25 -11.83 5.71
CA LEU A 223 6.99 -12.61 6.93
C LEU A 223 8.25 -13.34 7.40
N GLY A 224 9.03 -13.90 6.48
CA GLY A 224 10.26 -14.64 6.81
C GLY A 224 11.41 -13.77 7.36
N ARG A 225 11.31 -12.44 7.26
CA ARG A 225 12.19 -11.47 7.91
C ARG A 225 11.52 -10.77 9.11
N GLY A 226 10.27 -11.09 9.40
CA GLY A 226 9.47 -10.43 10.43
C GLY A 226 8.96 -9.04 10.04
N GLY A 227 9.32 -8.54 8.84
CA GLY A 227 8.94 -7.20 8.38
C GLY A 227 9.78 -6.71 7.22
N TYR A 228 10.07 -5.41 7.25
CA TYR A 228 10.88 -4.74 6.24
C TYR A 228 12.33 -5.25 6.24
N ALA A 229 12.85 -5.49 5.04
CA ALA A 229 14.23 -5.91 4.84
C ALA A 229 14.81 -5.37 3.53
N LEU A 230 16.11 -5.15 3.55
CA LEU A 230 16.93 -4.89 2.36
C LEU A 230 17.78 -6.14 2.08
N GLU A 231 17.61 -6.73 0.91
CA GLU A 231 18.33 -7.93 0.51
C GLU A 231 19.42 -7.61 -0.50
N GLN A 232 20.60 -8.22 -0.34
CA GLN A 232 21.64 -8.32 -1.36
C GLN A 232 21.43 -9.64 -2.10
N LEU A 233 20.89 -9.58 -3.32
CA LEU A 233 20.38 -10.77 -4.05
C LEU A 233 21.49 -11.72 -4.54
N ASP A 234 22.73 -11.28 -4.58
CA ASP A 234 23.89 -12.11 -4.93
C ASP A 234 24.70 -12.60 -3.71
N GLU A 235 24.19 -12.39 -2.46
CA GLU A 235 24.83 -12.91 -1.25
C GLU A 235 24.71 -14.45 -1.22
N PRO A 236 25.86 -15.19 -1.34
CA PRO A 236 25.82 -16.62 -1.50
C PRO A 236 25.54 -17.37 -0.18
N ASN A 237 25.84 -16.73 0.96
CA ASN A 237 25.83 -17.37 2.27
C ASN A 237 24.51 -17.17 3.04
N ASP A 238 23.63 -16.27 2.60
CA ASP A 238 22.32 -16.10 3.22
C ASP A 238 21.32 -17.16 2.71
N PRO A 239 20.86 -18.09 3.57
CA PRO A 239 19.89 -19.12 3.17
C PRO A 239 18.55 -18.54 2.72
N TYR A 240 18.15 -17.39 3.26
CA TYR A 240 16.92 -16.71 2.89
C TYR A 240 17.01 -16.12 1.47
N VAL A 241 18.10 -15.45 1.15
CA VAL A 241 18.38 -14.91 -0.20
C VAL A 241 18.42 -16.05 -1.24
N ARG A 242 19.09 -17.15 -0.92
CA ARG A 242 19.11 -18.34 -1.79
C ARG A 242 17.69 -18.83 -2.08
N LYS A 243 16.85 -18.97 -1.05
CA LYS A 243 15.45 -19.38 -1.18
C LYS A 243 14.62 -18.37 -1.99
N LEU A 244 14.88 -17.07 -1.84
CA LEU A 244 14.25 -16.03 -2.68
C LEU A 244 14.62 -16.23 -4.16
N ARG A 245 15.89 -16.48 -4.48
CA ARG A 245 16.33 -16.69 -5.87
C ARG A 245 15.67 -17.92 -6.49
N GLU A 246 15.53 -19.01 -5.73
CA GLU A 246 14.84 -20.24 -6.17
C GLU A 246 13.35 -20.01 -6.47
N ARG A 247 12.70 -19.10 -5.72
CA ARG A 247 11.28 -18.76 -5.83
C ARG A 247 10.97 -17.65 -6.82
N PHE A 248 12.00 -16.97 -7.34
CA PHE A 248 11.83 -15.89 -8.30
C PHE A 248 11.24 -16.39 -9.61
N LEU A 249 10.24 -15.70 -10.12
CA LEU A 249 9.56 -16.05 -11.37
C LEU A 249 9.91 -15.11 -12.51
N PHE A 250 9.74 -13.82 -12.29
CA PHE A 250 10.00 -12.75 -13.28
C PHE A 250 9.94 -11.36 -12.65
N GLY A 251 10.45 -10.38 -13.37
CA GLY A 251 10.30 -8.96 -13.06
C GLY A 251 9.28 -8.25 -13.96
N ARG A 252 8.67 -7.20 -13.42
CA ARG A 252 7.82 -6.26 -14.15
C ARG A 252 8.32 -4.83 -14.00
N ARG A 253 8.22 -4.08 -15.06
CA ARG A 253 8.53 -2.66 -15.12
C ARG A 253 7.26 -1.86 -15.20
N VAL A 254 6.96 -1.12 -14.13
CA VAL A 254 5.80 -0.23 -14.06
C VAL A 254 6.06 0.95 -14.99
N PRO A 255 5.10 1.34 -15.87
CA PRO A 255 5.22 2.55 -16.67
C PRO A 255 5.28 3.79 -15.77
N LEU A 256 6.31 4.61 -15.97
CA LEU A 256 6.44 5.91 -15.31
C LEU A 256 6.62 6.98 -16.40
N VAL A 257 6.18 8.19 -16.12
CA VAL A 257 6.35 9.31 -17.05
C VAL A 257 7.85 9.52 -17.31
N GLY A 258 8.28 9.40 -18.59
CA GLY A 258 9.68 9.54 -18.98
C GLY A 258 10.55 8.28 -18.81
N ARG A 259 9.96 7.11 -18.60
CA ARG A 259 10.64 5.81 -18.57
C ARG A 259 10.20 4.95 -19.77
N ASP A 260 11.04 4.90 -20.81
CA ASP A 260 10.85 4.00 -21.97
C ASP A 260 11.27 2.55 -21.65
#